data_36f91d5995b12acbf019f9e2a4a0f031
#
_entry.id   36f91d5995b12acbf019f9e2a4a0f031
#
_cell.length_a   1.000
_cell.length_b   1.000
_cell.length_c   1.000
_cell.angle_alpha   90.00
_cell.angle_beta   90.00
_cell.angle_gamma   90.00
#
_symmetry.space_group_name_H-M   'P 1'
#
loop_
_entity.id
_entity.type
_entity.pdbx_description
1 polymer ?
#
loop_
_entity_poly.entity_id
_entity_poly.type
_entity_poly.pdbx_seq_one_letter_code
_entity_poly.pdbx_strand_id
1 'polypeptide(L)'
;YGLDPDLYPNIDWQDVILNPNSFQQTYYVSAQGGSSVARYFASLGMSKESAAYNPSKDSKYNKGVGYDTYNYRLNLDIDLTKTTKVYIGTTGYMSVNTRPSMGEYSRGVSLTDWLWSSQAKTTPISYPLRYSNGYYPAAGTKDEISPYVLLNYTGNAREQNTRNLVTLGITQDLSMITKGLSAKVQGSWDTQSLFGEARYKM
;
A
#
# COMPACT_ATOMS: atom_id res chain seq x y z
N TYR A 1 -37.01 23.64 9.82
CA TYR A 1 -38.31 23.39 9.20
C TYR A 1 -38.98 22.06 9.57
N GLY A 2 -38.40 21.19 10.39
CA GLY A 2 -39.01 19.96 10.95
C GLY A 2 -39.50 18.94 9.92
N LEU A 3 -38.95 18.93 8.73
CA LEU A 3 -39.27 17.93 7.70
C LEU A 3 -38.66 16.58 8.11
N ASP A 4 -39.33 15.50 7.75
CA ASP A 4 -38.88 14.14 7.97
C ASP A 4 -37.51 13.92 7.29
N PRO A 5 -36.43 13.63 8.03
CA PRO A 5 -35.10 13.48 7.48
C PRO A 5 -34.95 12.24 6.58
N ASP A 6 -35.84 11.25 6.70
CA ASP A 6 -35.85 10.09 5.83
C ASP A 6 -36.38 10.42 4.42
N LEU A 7 -37.26 11.40 4.33
CA LEU A 7 -37.89 11.85 3.06
C LEU A 7 -37.18 13.07 2.47
N TYR A 8 -36.61 13.91 3.32
CA TYR A 8 -35.93 15.16 2.94
C TYR A 8 -34.55 15.24 3.53
N PRO A 9 -33.65 14.35 3.14
CA PRO A 9 -32.26 14.37 3.62
C PRO A 9 -31.53 15.60 3.09
N ASN A 10 -30.48 15.99 3.79
CA ASN A 10 -29.52 17.00 3.36
C ASN A 10 -28.12 16.56 3.75
N ILE A 11 -27.50 15.75 2.90
CA ILE A 11 -26.21 15.10 3.17
C ILE A 11 -25.12 15.72 2.31
N ASP A 12 -24.06 16.20 2.95
CA ASP A 12 -22.80 16.50 2.27
C ASP A 12 -22.01 15.21 2.07
N TRP A 13 -22.14 14.63 0.89
CA TRP A 13 -21.51 13.37 0.54
C TRP A 13 -19.99 13.45 0.48
N GLN A 14 -19.42 14.61 0.21
CA GLN A 14 -17.98 14.80 0.21
C GLN A 14 -17.43 14.71 1.64
N ASP A 15 -18.06 15.41 2.56
CA ASP A 15 -17.67 15.41 3.97
C ASP A 15 -17.83 14.02 4.62
N VAL A 16 -18.85 13.27 4.20
CA VAL A 16 -19.09 11.91 4.69
C VAL A 16 -18.04 10.90 4.20
N ILE A 17 -17.57 11.04 2.95
CA ILE A 17 -16.78 10.00 2.29
C ILE A 17 -15.30 10.31 2.28
N LEU A 18 -14.91 11.58 2.22
CA LEU A 18 -13.53 12.00 2.10
C LEU A 18 -12.95 12.42 3.43
N ASN A 19 -11.70 12.07 3.64
CA ASN A 19 -10.91 12.66 4.70
C ASN A 19 -10.56 14.10 4.31
N PRO A 20 -10.82 15.08 5.18
CA PRO A 20 -10.40 16.47 4.92
C PRO A 20 -8.88 16.61 4.86
N ASN A 21 -8.15 15.69 5.50
CA ASN A 21 -6.70 15.66 5.52
C ASN A 21 -6.22 14.23 5.33
N SER A 22 -5.26 14.03 4.43
CA SER A 22 -4.48 12.81 4.34
C SER A 22 -3.11 13.03 4.94
N PHE A 23 -2.60 12.03 5.64
CA PHE A 23 -1.30 12.07 6.30
C PHE A 23 -0.38 11.03 5.71
N GLN A 24 0.85 11.42 5.47
CA GLN A 24 1.94 10.51 5.17
C GLN A 24 3.00 10.63 6.27
N GLN A 25 3.43 9.49 6.80
CA GLN A 25 4.47 9.41 7.80
C GLN A 25 5.57 8.51 7.27
N THR A 26 6.81 9.02 7.27
CA THR A 26 7.97 8.25 6.83
C THR A 26 8.98 8.17 7.95
N TYR A 27 9.43 6.96 8.23
CA TYR A 27 10.47 6.65 9.20
C TYR A 27 11.63 6.01 8.49
N TYR A 28 12.83 6.42 8.84
CA TYR A 28 14.05 5.86 8.29
C TYR A 28 15.13 5.76 9.37
N VAL A 29 15.77 4.62 9.41
CA VAL A 29 16.95 4.40 10.26
C VAL A 29 18.03 3.71 9.46
N SER A 30 19.26 4.10 9.68
CA SER A 30 20.41 3.45 9.07
C SER A 30 21.57 3.35 10.03
N ALA A 31 22.40 2.34 9.83
CA ALA A 31 23.66 2.12 10.51
C ALA A 31 24.73 1.74 9.51
N GLN A 32 25.91 2.30 9.69
CA GLN A 32 27.09 1.94 8.90
C GLN A 32 28.31 1.85 9.80
N GLY A 33 29.22 1.00 9.42
CA GLY A 33 30.43 0.82 10.17
C GLY A 33 31.36 -0.17 9.48
N GLY A 34 32.49 -0.45 10.14
CA GLY A 34 33.39 -1.42 9.61
C GLY A 34 34.78 -1.32 10.21
N SER A 35 35.63 -2.20 9.70
CA SER A 35 37.06 -2.30 10.01
C SER A 35 37.87 -2.25 8.70
N SER A 36 39.16 -2.47 8.79
CA SER A 36 40.02 -2.64 7.62
C SER A 36 39.67 -3.88 6.79
N VAL A 37 38.92 -4.84 7.35
CA VAL A 37 38.59 -6.12 6.71
C VAL A 37 37.15 -6.17 6.22
N ALA A 38 36.23 -5.54 6.93
CA ALA A 38 34.81 -5.61 6.59
C ALA A 38 34.12 -4.26 6.81
N ARG A 39 33.25 -3.89 5.90
CA ARG A 39 32.45 -2.67 5.96
C ARG A 39 30.98 -3.04 5.72
N TYR A 40 30.09 -2.46 6.48
CA TYR A 40 28.65 -2.72 6.34
C TYR A 40 27.85 -1.42 6.30
N PHE A 41 26.73 -1.52 5.63
CA PHE A 41 25.64 -0.56 5.66
C PHE A 41 24.32 -1.32 5.81
N ALA A 42 23.51 -0.92 6.78
CA ALA A 42 22.17 -1.45 6.97
C ALA A 42 21.16 -0.30 7.07
N SER A 43 20.00 -0.43 6.46
CA SER A 43 18.93 0.54 6.61
C SER A 43 17.57 -0.12 6.60
N LEU A 44 16.64 0.50 7.33
CA LEU A 44 15.23 0.18 7.36
C LEU A 44 14.43 1.46 7.11
N GLY A 45 13.41 1.37 6.26
CA GLY A 45 12.48 2.44 5.99
C GLY A 45 11.05 1.94 6.07
N MET A 46 10.15 2.80 6.52
CA MET A 46 8.73 2.55 6.59
C MET A 46 7.99 3.84 6.23
N SER A 47 7.00 3.74 5.36
CA SER A 47 6.08 4.84 5.08
C SER A 47 4.66 4.35 5.26
N LYS A 48 3.85 5.18 5.91
CA LYS A 48 2.40 4.97 6.07
C LYS A 48 1.67 6.14 5.45
N GLU A 49 0.73 5.84 4.59
CA GLU A 49 -0.12 6.81 3.93
C GLU A 49 -1.58 6.49 4.24
N SER A 50 -2.29 7.46 4.80
CA SER A 50 -3.72 7.33 5.04
C SER A 50 -4.49 7.43 3.72
N ALA A 51 -5.59 6.69 3.62
CA ALA A 51 -6.48 6.83 2.48
C ALA A 51 -7.15 8.22 2.43
N ALA A 52 -7.46 8.67 1.22
CA ALA A 52 -8.30 9.84 1.00
C ALA A 52 -9.75 9.63 1.45
N TYR A 53 -10.15 8.38 1.68
CA TYR A 53 -11.49 8.01 2.12
C TYR A 53 -11.61 8.04 3.64
N ASN A 54 -12.82 8.36 4.11
CA ASN A 54 -13.19 8.39 5.53
C ASN A 54 -14.10 7.17 5.87
N PRO A 55 -13.54 5.97 6.06
CA PRO A 55 -14.35 4.82 6.45
C PRO A 55 -14.92 5.03 7.84
N SER A 56 -16.18 4.62 8.05
CA SER A 56 -16.82 4.69 9.35
C SER A 56 -16.05 3.87 10.39
N LYS A 57 -15.94 4.41 11.59
CA LYS A 57 -15.32 3.71 12.74
C LYS A 57 -16.04 2.40 13.10
N ASP A 58 -17.33 2.32 12.77
CA ASP A 58 -18.17 1.14 13.02
C ASP A 58 -18.07 0.09 11.89
N SER A 59 -17.38 0.42 10.80
CA SER A 59 -17.18 -0.52 9.71
C SER A 59 -16.32 -1.69 10.17
N LYS A 60 -16.86 -2.90 10.07
CA LYS A 60 -16.13 -4.14 10.39
C LYS A 60 -15.09 -4.50 9.34
N TYR A 61 -15.22 -3.98 8.11
CA TYR A 61 -14.46 -4.39 6.94
C TYR A 61 -13.32 -3.45 6.59
N ASN A 62 -13.40 -2.17 6.91
CA ASN A 62 -12.49 -1.14 6.41
C ASN A 62 -11.56 -0.56 7.47
N LYS A 63 -11.16 -1.38 8.43
CA LYS A 63 -10.10 -1.01 9.37
C LYS A 63 -8.76 -1.04 8.65
N GLY A 64 -8.03 0.07 8.68
CA GLY A 64 -6.68 0.16 8.13
C GLY A 64 -6.62 0.36 6.62
N VAL A 65 -7.65 0.98 6.01
CA VAL A 65 -7.58 1.45 4.62
C VAL A 65 -6.43 2.45 4.49
N GLY A 66 -5.53 2.18 3.55
CA GLY A 66 -4.33 2.98 3.34
C GLY A 66 -3.25 2.22 2.58
N TYR A 67 -2.10 2.84 2.48
CA TYR A 67 -0.94 2.30 1.78
C TYR A 67 0.29 2.32 2.67
N ASP A 68 0.78 1.15 3.03
CA ASP A 68 1.99 0.98 3.83
C ASP A 68 3.12 0.47 2.95
N THR A 69 4.32 1.03 3.12
CA THR A 69 5.53 0.54 2.46
C THR A 69 6.63 0.27 3.48
N TYR A 70 7.37 -0.77 3.23
CA TYR A 70 8.53 -1.16 4.02
C TYR A 70 9.68 -1.44 3.07
N ASN A 71 10.86 -0.96 3.42
CA ASN A 71 12.07 -1.23 2.65
C ASN A 71 13.23 -1.52 3.59
N TYR A 72 14.13 -2.35 3.13
CA TYR A 72 15.41 -2.60 3.80
C TYR A 72 16.54 -2.67 2.79
N ARG A 73 17.73 -2.35 3.26
CA ARG A 73 18.96 -2.55 2.51
C ARG A 73 20.05 -2.99 3.45
N LEU A 74 20.80 -3.99 3.01
CA LEU A 74 22.02 -4.44 3.67
C LEU A 74 23.09 -4.61 2.61
N ASN A 75 24.23 -3.95 2.83
CA ASN A 75 25.44 -4.09 2.03
C ASN A 75 26.58 -4.52 2.93
N LEU A 76 27.38 -5.45 2.45
CA LEU A 76 28.55 -5.95 3.14
C LEU A 76 29.69 -6.08 2.14
N ASP A 77 30.77 -5.35 2.39
CA ASP A 77 32.03 -5.44 1.67
C ASP A 77 33.07 -6.12 2.58
N ILE A 78 33.65 -7.20 2.10
CA ILE A 78 34.65 -7.97 2.85
C ILE A 78 35.95 -8.04 2.03
N ASP A 79 37.03 -7.58 2.60
CA ASP A 79 38.40 -7.81 2.08
C ASP A 79 38.84 -9.20 2.57
N LEU A 80 38.43 -10.27 1.81
CA LEU A 80 38.67 -11.66 2.17
C LEU A 80 40.18 -11.99 2.23
N THR A 81 40.94 -11.41 1.31
CA THR A 81 42.38 -11.39 1.28
C THR A 81 42.88 -10.01 0.86
N LYS A 82 44.21 -9.80 0.82
CA LYS A 82 44.79 -8.54 0.31
C LYS A 82 44.45 -8.27 -1.17
N THR A 83 44.06 -9.29 -1.91
CA THR A 83 43.78 -9.22 -3.36
C THR A 83 42.34 -9.61 -3.73
N THR A 84 41.58 -10.17 -2.79
CA THR A 84 40.20 -10.65 -3.04
C THR A 84 39.19 -9.87 -2.21
N LYS A 85 38.21 -9.26 -2.88
CA LYS A 85 37.11 -8.58 -2.22
C LYS A 85 35.79 -9.27 -2.56
N VAL A 86 34.95 -9.42 -1.55
CA VAL A 86 33.59 -9.97 -1.69
C VAL A 86 32.57 -8.89 -1.36
N TYR A 87 31.59 -8.73 -2.21
CA TYR A 87 30.45 -7.86 -2.01
C TYR A 87 29.18 -8.70 -1.86
N ILE A 88 28.40 -8.42 -0.82
CA ILE A 88 27.06 -8.97 -0.61
C ILE A 88 26.09 -7.79 -0.44
N GLY A 89 25.12 -7.69 -1.32
CA GLY A 89 24.08 -6.69 -1.25
C GLY A 89 22.71 -7.33 -1.22
N THR A 90 21.83 -6.86 -0.36
CA THR A 90 20.40 -7.21 -0.43
C THR A 90 19.54 -5.98 -0.23
N THR A 91 18.50 -5.89 -1.04
CA THR A 91 17.50 -4.84 -0.96
C THR A 91 16.13 -5.50 -1.03
N GLY A 92 15.26 -5.14 -0.11
CA GLY A 92 13.87 -5.60 -0.12
C GLY A 92 12.90 -4.44 -0.04
N TYR A 93 11.77 -4.64 -0.67
CA TYR A 93 10.62 -3.73 -0.67
C TYR A 93 9.35 -4.54 -0.47
N MET A 94 8.49 -4.08 0.40
CA MET A 94 7.15 -4.63 0.59
C MET A 94 6.15 -3.47 0.62
N SER A 95 5.10 -3.56 -0.16
CA SER A 95 3.96 -2.68 -0.06
C SER A 95 2.69 -3.44 0.32
N VAL A 96 1.86 -2.80 1.12
CA VAL A 96 0.56 -3.31 1.54
C VAL A 96 -0.47 -2.24 1.21
N ASN A 97 -1.36 -2.55 0.28
CA ASN A 97 -2.50 -1.71 -0.09
C ASN A 97 -3.77 -2.31 0.48
N THR A 98 -4.42 -1.61 1.40
CA THR A 98 -5.72 -2.01 1.94
C THR A 98 -6.78 -1.02 1.47
N ARG A 99 -7.80 -1.54 0.78
CA ARG A 99 -8.84 -0.72 0.16
C ARG A 99 -10.22 -1.37 0.33
N PRO A 100 -11.30 -0.60 0.26
CA PRO A 100 -12.64 -1.15 0.12
C PRO A 100 -12.76 -2.01 -1.15
N SER A 101 -13.63 -3.03 -1.14
CA SER A 101 -13.82 -3.92 -2.29
C SER A 101 -15.28 -4.27 -2.45
N MET A 102 -15.73 -4.37 -3.70
CA MET A 102 -17.08 -4.80 -4.07
C MET A 102 -17.13 -6.27 -4.51
N GLY A 103 -16.00 -6.99 -4.46
CA GLY A 103 -15.93 -8.35 -4.98
C GLY A 103 -16.26 -8.43 -6.47
N GLU A 104 -17.01 -9.47 -6.86
CA GLU A 104 -17.40 -9.73 -8.25
C GLU A 104 -18.32 -8.67 -8.86
N TYR A 105 -18.95 -7.84 -8.04
CA TYR A 105 -19.80 -6.74 -8.53
C TYR A 105 -19.00 -5.68 -9.30
N SER A 106 -17.68 -5.67 -9.16
CA SER A 106 -16.84 -4.67 -9.83
C SER A 106 -16.79 -4.83 -11.36
N ARG A 107 -17.09 -6.02 -11.91
CA ARG A 107 -17.05 -6.30 -13.36
C ARG A 107 -15.84 -5.68 -14.10
N GLY A 108 -14.68 -5.67 -13.47
CA GLY A 108 -13.48 -5.07 -14.02
C GLY A 108 -13.35 -3.56 -13.83
N VAL A 109 -14.32 -2.91 -13.20
CA VAL A 109 -14.25 -1.49 -12.83
C VAL A 109 -13.66 -1.40 -11.42
N SER A 110 -12.72 -0.50 -11.19
CA SER A 110 -12.14 -0.31 -9.86
C SER A 110 -13.20 0.25 -8.89
N LEU A 111 -13.14 -0.14 -7.62
CA LEU A 111 -14.02 0.46 -6.61
C LEU A 111 -13.86 1.98 -6.55
N THR A 112 -12.65 2.48 -6.78
CA THR A 112 -12.38 3.92 -6.82
C THR A 112 -13.23 4.60 -7.87
N ASP A 113 -13.31 4.05 -9.07
CA ASP A 113 -14.12 4.61 -10.15
C ASP A 113 -15.61 4.53 -9.82
N TRP A 114 -16.04 3.44 -9.19
CA TRP A 114 -17.42 3.29 -8.71
C TRP A 114 -17.76 4.31 -7.62
N LEU A 115 -16.86 4.51 -6.65
CA LEU A 115 -17.06 5.44 -5.55
C LEU A 115 -17.15 6.89 -6.06
N TRP A 116 -16.24 7.29 -6.97
CA TRP A 116 -16.26 8.60 -7.60
C TRP A 116 -17.49 8.81 -8.48
N SER A 117 -17.84 7.81 -9.28
CA SER A 117 -19.06 7.87 -10.13
C SER A 117 -20.33 7.94 -9.29
N SER A 118 -20.44 7.16 -8.22
CA SER A 118 -21.56 7.20 -7.30
C SER A 118 -21.66 8.56 -6.61
N GLN A 119 -20.56 9.08 -6.11
CA GLN A 119 -20.51 10.39 -5.46
C GLN A 119 -20.93 11.51 -6.42
N ALA A 120 -20.45 11.47 -7.68
CA ALA A 120 -20.78 12.48 -8.68
C ALA A 120 -22.28 12.48 -9.08
N LYS A 121 -22.94 11.34 -8.97
CA LYS A 121 -24.37 11.18 -9.29
C LYS A 121 -25.29 11.43 -8.09
N THR A 122 -24.77 11.40 -6.87
CA THR A 122 -25.55 11.50 -5.64
C THR A 122 -25.69 12.97 -5.24
N THR A 123 -26.91 13.44 -5.13
CA THR A 123 -27.21 14.79 -4.64
C THR A 123 -27.48 14.77 -3.13
N PRO A 124 -27.36 15.90 -2.43
CA PRO A 124 -27.65 15.98 -0.98
C PRO A 124 -29.02 15.45 -0.57
N ILE A 125 -30.00 15.50 -1.48
CA ILE A 125 -31.38 15.11 -1.23
C ILE A 125 -31.73 13.70 -1.76
N SER A 126 -30.78 12.96 -2.30
CA SER A 126 -31.05 11.66 -2.94
C SER A 126 -31.62 10.63 -1.97
N TYR A 127 -30.98 10.48 -0.81
CA TYR A 127 -31.39 9.55 0.26
C TYR A 127 -30.62 9.89 1.56
N PRO A 128 -31.13 9.48 2.74
CA PRO A 128 -30.43 9.68 4.00
C PRO A 128 -29.19 8.77 4.10
N LEU A 129 -28.26 9.11 5.00
CA LEU A 129 -27.13 8.26 5.30
C LEU A 129 -27.57 6.90 5.85
N ARG A 130 -28.58 6.95 6.73
CA ARG A 130 -29.23 5.80 7.34
C ARG A 130 -30.69 6.19 7.66
N TYR A 131 -31.63 5.33 7.35
CA TYR A 131 -33.03 5.54 7.69
C TYR A 131 -33.29 5.44 9.19
N SER A 132 -34.34 6.08 9.68
CA SER A 132 -34.74 6.06 11.10
C SER A 132 -35.02 4.65 11.63
N ASN A 133 -35.45 3.74 10.76
CA ASN A 133 -35.65 2.32 11.05
C ASN A 133 -34.34 1.51 11.17
N GLY A 134 -33.19 2.16 10.95
CA GLY A 134 -31.88 1.54 11.08
C GLY A 134 -31.32 0.88 9.81
N TYR A 135 -32.07 0.86 8.71
CA TYR A 135 -31.56 0.33 7.43
C TYR A 135 -30.74 1.39 6.66
N TYR A 136 -29.83 0.90 5.84
CA TYR A 136 -29.10 1.73 4.89
C TYR A 136 -29.82 1.78 3.54
N PRO A 137 -29.70 2.90 2.80
CA PRO A 137 -30.28 2.97 1.47
C PRO A 137 -29.64 1.90 0.58
N ALA A 138 -30.46 1.03 0.03
CA ALA A 138 -30.05 0.02 -0.94
C ALA A 138 -30.23 0.58 -2.36
N ALA A 139 -29.33 0.20 -3.27
CA ALA A 139 -29.48 0.56 -4.66
C ALA A 139 -30.65 -0.17 -5.30
N GLY A 140 -31.51 0.54 -5.97
CA GLY A 140 -32.49 -0.02 -6.90
C GLY A 140 -31.84 -0.53 -8.18
N THR A 141 -30.74 0.09 -8.60
CA THR A 141 -29.94 -0.26 -9.78
C THR A 141 -28.45 -0.24 -9.44
N LYS A 142 -27.62 -0.87 -10.29
CA LYS A 142 -26.15 -0.92 -10.09
C LYS A 142 -25.49 0.46 -9.99
N ASP A 143 -26.12 1.46 -10.59
CA ASP A 143 -25.52 2.79 -10.75
C ASP A 143 -25.89 3.76 -9.63
N GLU A 144 -26.71 3.32 -8.65
CA GLU A 144 -27.26 4.15 -7.59
C GLU A 144 -26.92 3.68 -6.18
N ILE A 145 -25.83 2.91 -6.03
CA ILE A 145 -25.41 2.46 -4.70
C ILE A 145 -24.89 3.66 -3.90
N SER A 146 -25.38 3.80 -2.67
CA SER A 146 -24.88 4.81 -1.74
C SER A 146 -23.37 4.75 -1.61
N PRO A 147 -22.63 5.85 -1.85
CA PRO A 147 -21.18 5.88 -1.68
C PRO A 147 -20.75 5.49 -0.25
N TYR A 148 -21.55 5.79 0.75
CA TYR A 148 -21.31 5.38 2.12
C TYR A 148 -21.41 3.85 2.30
N VAL A 149 -22.38 3.21 1.66
CA VAL A 149 -22.54 1.75 1.68
C VAL A 149 -21.37 1.09 0.92
N LEU A 150 -21.00 1.63 -0.23
CA LEU A 150 -19.83 1.18 -0.98
C LEU A 150 -18.55 1.21 -0.15
N LEU A 151 -18.33 2.31 0.55
CA LEU A 151 -17.13 2.50 1.35
C LEU A 151 -17.09 1.57 2.57
N ASN A 152 -18.25 1.29 3.20
CA ASN A 152 -18.26 0.72 4.55
C ASN A 152 -18.80 -0.71 4.64
N TYR A 153 -19.59 -1.18 3.66
CA TYR A 153 -20.37 -2.41 3.83
C TYR A 153 -20.21 -3.45 2.72
N THR A 154 -19.47 -3.16 1.67
CA THR A 154 -19.28 -4.10 0.55
C THR A 154 -18.15 -5.09 0.79
N GLY A 155 -17.11 -4.69 1.49
CA GLY A 155 -15.97 -5.54 1.80
C GLY A 155 -14.65 -4.81 1.77
N ASN A 156 -13.56 -5.57 1.84
CA ASN A 156 -12.21 -5.05 1.71
C ASN A 156 -11.32 -5.96 0.85
N ALA A 157 -10.31 -5.38 0.26
CA ALA A 157 -9.23 -6.07 -0.41
C ALA A 157 -7.89 -5.60 0.17
N ARG A 158 -6.99 -6.55 0.37
CA ARG A 158 -5.62 -6.31 0.78
C ARG A 158 -4.69 -6.94 -0.24
N GLU A 159 -3.84 -6.12 -0.83
CA GLU A 159 -2.79 -6.54 -1.75
C GLU A 159 -1.44 -6.31 -1.11
N GLN A 160 -0.60 -7.33 -1.13
CA GLN A 160 0.78 -7.25 -0.68
C GLN A 160 1.69 -7.58 -1.86
N ASN A 161 2.57 -6.65 -2.19
CA ASN A 161 3.62 -6.86 -3.18
C ASN A 161 4.97 -6.86 -2.46
N THR A 162 5.74 -7.92 -2.64
CA THR A 162 7.06 -8.06 -2.03
C THR A 162 8.09 -8.31 -3.13
N ARG A 163 9.19 -7.57 -3.08
CA ARG A 163 10.31 -7.74 -4.00
C ARG A 163 11.61 -7.75 -3.23
N ASN A 164 12.46 -8.73 -3.52
CA ASN A 164 13.79 -8.86 -2.93
C ASN A 164 14.83 -9.04 -4.03
N LEU A 165 15.92 -8.31 -3.90
CA LEU A 165 17.09 -8.42 -4.76
C LEU A 165 18.29 -8.79 -3.89
N VAL A 166 18.98 -9.84 -4.27
CA VAL A 166 20.26 -10.24 -3.68
C VAL A 166 21.34 -10.17 -4.75
N THR A 167 22.45 -9.55 -4.42
CA THR A 167 23.61 -9.42 -5.29
C THR A 167 24.84 -9.96 -4.58
N LEU A 168 25.57 -10.82 -5.26
CA LEU A 168 26.88 -11.33 -4.82
C LEU A 168 27.92 -10.93 -5.86
N GLY A 169 29.05 -10.41 -5.40
CA GLY A 169 30.16 -10.02 -6.27
C GLY A 169 31.50 -10.43 -5.67
N ILE A 170 32.42 -10.85 -6.51
CA ILE A 170 33.81 -11.12 -6.16
C ILE A 170 34.69 -10.30 -7.08
N THR A 171 35.63 -9.58 -6.51
CA THR A 171 36.65 -8.83 -7.26
C THR A 171 38.00 -9.36 -6.86
N GLN A 172 38.82 -9.73 -7.84
CA GLN A 172 40.16 -10.21 -7.67
C GLN A 172 41.14 -9.22 -8.29
N ASP A 173 42.08 -8.74 -7.49
CA ASP A 173 43.25 -8.00 -7.97
C ASP A 173 44.24 -8.98 -8.62
N LEU A 174 44.59 -8.73 -9.86
CA LEU A 174 45.49 -9.49 -10.67
C LEU A 174 46.78 -8.70 -11.00
N SER A 175 47.10 -7.71 -10.18
CA SER A 175 48.30 -6.86 -10.34
C SER A 175 49.62 -7.66 -10.35
N MET A 176 49.60 -8.90 -9.86
CA MET A 176 50.71 -9.86 -9.98
C MET A 176 50.98 -10.26 -11.44
N ILE A 177 49.98 -10.21 -12.31
CA ILE A 177 50.11 -10.51 -13.74
C ILE A 177 50.45 -9.24 -14.52
N THR A 178 49.64 -8.20 -14.30
CA THR A 178 49.81 -6.91 -14.94
C THR A 178 49.37 -5.81 -13.97
N LYS A 179 50.22 -4.81 -13.76
CA LYS A 179 49.93 -3.68 -12.85
C LYS A 179 48.58 -3.01 -13.19
N GLY A 180 47.69 -2.96 -12.20
CA GLY A 180 46.37 -2.36 -12.34
C GLY A 180 45.28 -3.26 -12.96
N LEU A 181 45.62 -4.52 -13.29
CA LEU A 181 44.67 -5.50 -13.76
C LEU A 181 43.77 -5.99 -12.60
N SER A 182 42.47 -6.06 -12.82
CA SER A 182 41.52 -6.70 -11.91
C SER A 182 40.42 -7.42 -12.69
N ALA A 183 39.84 -8.46 -12.11
CA ALA A 183 38.69 -9.17 -12.62
C ALA A 183 37.53 -9.09 -11.61
N LYS A 184 36.33 -8.90 -12.12
CA LYS A 184 35.09 -8.87 -11.31
C LYS A 184 34.07 -9.83 -11.90
N VAL A 185 33.47 -10.65 -11.04
CA VAL A 185 32.29 -11.47 -11.34
C VAL A 185 31.18 -11.07 -10.39
N GLN A 186 29.97 -10.92 -10.90
CA GLN A 186 28.82 -10.54 -10.11
C GLN A 186 27.58 -11.31 -10.61
N GLY A 187 26.79 -11.81 -9.68
CA GLY A 187 25.49 -12.39 -9.91
C GLY A 187 24.41 -11.69 -9.07
N SER A 188 23.19 -11.60 -9.62
CA SER A 188 22.05 -11.05 -8.91
C SER A 188 20.86 -11.97 -9.06
N TRP A 189 20.08 -12.09 -7.98
CA TRP A 189 18.84 -12.82 -7.92
C TRP A 189 17.72 -11.88 -7.47
N ASP A 190 16.68 -11.76 -8.29
CA ASP A 190 15.49 -10.95 -8.03
C ASP A 190 14.29 -11.88 -7.85
N THR A 191 13.52 -11.65 -6.78
CA THR A 191 12.28 -12.37 -6.50
C THR A 191 11.16 -11.38 -6.29
N GLN A 192 10.00 -11.67 -6.85
CA GLN A 192 8.78 -10.91 -6.64
C GLN A 192 7.64 -11.85 -6.28
N SER A 193 6.85 -11.48 -5.28
CA SER A 193 5.59 -12.14 -4.95
C SER A 193 4.48 -11.13 -4.80
N LEU A 194 3.31 -11.48 -5.32
CA LEU A 194 2.08 -10.74 -5.16
C LEU A 194 1.08 -11.63 -4.43
N PHE A 195 0.61 -11.17 -3.29
CA PHE A 195 -0.44 -11.83 -2.52
C PHE A 195 -1.65 -10.90 -2.43
N GLY A 196 -2.82 -11.41 -2.78
CA GLY A 196 -4.08 -10.69 -2.71
C GLY A 196 -5.10 -11.46 -1.87
N GLU A 197 -5.78 -10.77 -0.97
CA GLU A 197 -6.91 -11.27 -0.20
C GLU A 197 -8.07 -10.28 -0.36
N ALA A 198 -9.25 -10.78 -0.72
CA ALA A 198 -10.46 -9.99 -0.78
C ALA A 198 -11.56 -10.66 0.07
N ARG A 199 -12.24 -9.85 0.88
CA ARG A 199 -13.40 -10.25 1.68
C ARG A 199 -14.55 -9.35 1.30
N TYR A 200 -15.63 -9.93 0.86
CA TYR A 200 -16.83 -9.19 0.47
C TYR A 200 -18.08 -9.84 1.06
N LYS A 201 -19.06 -9.01 1.28
CA LYS A 201 -20.37 -9.46 1.75
C LYS A 201 -21.20 -9.83 0.51
N MET A 202 -21.65 -11.06 0.52
CA MET A 202 -22.70 -11.51 -0.42
C MET A 202 -24.06 -11.01 0.02
#